data_f19267a32958f49178ca331131638abc
#
_entry.id   f19267a32958f49178ca331131638abc
#
_cell.length_a   1.000
_cell.length_b   1.000
_cell.length_c   1.000
_cell.angle_alpha   90.00
_cell.angle_beta   90.00
_cell.angle_gamma   90.00
#
_symmetry.space_group_name_H-M   'P 1'
#
loop_
_entity.id
_entity.type
_entity.pdbx_description
1 polymer ?
#
loop_
_entity_poly.entity_id
_entity_poly.type
_entity_poly.pdbx_seq_one_letter_code
_entity_poly.pdbx_strand_id
1 'polypeptide(L)'
;MAKPITIKDVKTILTQPAGSRLVIVKVITSEPGLYGLGCATFTQRFHAVHAAIEKHLKPFAIGRDVSRIEEFWQMAHVHGYWRNGPVLNNAISGIDQALWDIKGKMANMPVYDLLGGKCREGAAVYRHASGPTPEAVLEKVQKFVEQGVRHIRVQMGGYGGQADSLPKPEGAPAGAYYNPREYTRRQLKMIDYVRSHVGEEVELLHDVHERLQPIDAVRFAK
;
A
#
# COMPACT_ATOMS: atom_id res chain seq x y z
N MET A 1 -40.19 -8.23 7.38
CA MET A 1 -38.73 -8.00 7.40
C MET A 1 -38.47 -6.60 6.83
N ALA A 2 -37.54 -5.83 7.40
CA ALA A 2 -37.15 -4.54 6.85
C ALA A 2 -36.53 -4.72 5.45
N LYS A 3 -36.75 -3.75 4.56
CA LYS A 3 -36.18 -3.76 3.22
C LYS A 3 -34.64 -3.69 3.34
N PRO A 4 -33.87 -4.52 2.61
CA PRO A 4 -32.40 -4.47 2.69
C PRO A 4 -31.87 -3.12 2.21
N ILE A 5 -30.82 -2.63 2.87
CA ILE A 5 -30.07 -1.45 2.42
C ILE A 5 -29.18 -1.88 1.27
N THR A 6 -29.27 -1.18 0.14
CA THR A 6 -28.56 -1.56 -1.08
C THR A 6 -27.55 -0.50 -1.51
N ILE A 7 -26.57 -0.89 -2.31
CA ILE A 7 -25.62 0.02 -2.95
C ILE A 7 -26.37 0.83 -4.02
N LYS A 8 -26.43 2.15 -3.83
CA LYS A 8 -27.04 3.08 -4.78
C LYS A 8 -26.04 3.63 -5.80
N ASP A 9 -24.81 3.88 -5.36
CA ASP A 9 -23.75 4.39 -6.22
C ASP A 9 -22.37 4.05 -5.63
N VAL A 10 -21.36 3.97 -6.50
CA VAL A 10 -19.96 3.85 -6.15
C VAL A 10 -19.22 4.98 -6.85
N LYS A 11 -18.52 5.81 -6.09
CA LYS A 11 -17.72 6.93 -6.62
C LYS A 11 -16.25 6.75 -6.29
N THR A 12 -15.39 6.96 -7.25
CA THR A 12 -13.95 7.06 -7.05
C THR A 12 -13.53 8.52 -6.99
N ILE A 13 -12.68 8.83 -6.02
CA ILE A 13 -12.12 10.17 -5.80
C ILE A 13 -10.62 10.04 -5.95
N LEU A 14 -10.08 10.59 -7.04
CA LEU A 14 -8.64 10.67 -7.25
C LEU A 14 -8.11 11.91 -6.54
N THR A 15 -7.16 11.71 -5.64
CA THR A 15 -6.56 12.79 -4.84
C THR A 15 -5.05 12.58 -4.68
N GLN A 16 -4.33 13.63 -4.32
CA GLN A 16 -2.86 13.58 -4.21
C GLN A 16 -2.35 14.40 -3.02
N PRO A 17 -2.72 14.02 -1.79
CA PRO A 17 -2.20 14.70 -0.61
C PRO A 17 -0.69 14.44 -0.47
N ALA A 18 0.07 15.51 -0.18
CA ALA A 18 1.52 15.44 0.01
C ALA A 18 2.28 14.67 -1.11
N GLY A 19 1.79 14.74 -2.34
CA GLY A 19 2.41 14.09 -3.49
C GLY A 19 2.02 12.63 -3.72
N SER A 20 1.35 11.96 -2.78
CA SER A 20 0.91 10.57 -2.91
C SER A 20 -0.44 10.49 -3.66
N ARG A 21 -0.45 9.75 -4.76
CA ARG A 21 -1.67 9.54 -5.56
C ARG A 21 -2.54 8.47 -4.92
N LEU A 22 -3.75 8.85 -4.53
CA LEU A 22 -4.71 7.97 -3.87
C LEU A 22 -5.96 7.76 -4.71
N VAL A 23 -6.56 6.57 -4.58
CA VAL A 23 -7.87 6.23 -5.13
C VAL A 23 -8.79 5.94 -3.94
N ILE A 24 -9.61 6.90 -3.57
CA ILE A 24 -10.61 6.73 -2.51
C ILE A 24 -11.90 6.27 -3.14
N VAL A 25 -12.53 5.27 -2.52
CA VAL A 25 -13.83 4.74 -2.93
C VAL A 25 -14.87 5.18 -1.92
N LYS A 26 -15.96 5.78 -2.42
CA LYS A 26 -17.15 6.11 -1.63
C LYS A 26 -18.32 5.28 -2.14
N VAL A 27 -18.81 4.37 -1.29
CA VAL A 27 -20.04 3.60 -1.53
C VAL A 27 -21.20 4.34 -0.91
N ILE A 28 -22.18 4.72 -1.72
CA ILE A 28 -23.40 5.41 -1.31
C ILE A 28 -24.54 4.40 -1.26
N THR A 29 -25.29 4.40 -0.16
CA THR A 29 -26.38 3.44 0.04
C THR A 29 -27.75 3.99 -0.30
N SER A 30 -28.76 3.11 -0.32
CA SER A 30 -30.18 3.51 -0.43
C SER A 30 -30.69 4.23 0.82
N GLU A 31 -30.01 4.13 1.97
CA GLU A 31 -30.33 4.85 3.19
C GLU A 31 -29.71 6.25 3.15
N PRO A 32 -30.53 7.33 3.26
CA PRO A 32 -30.03 8.70 3.24
C PRO A 32 -28.98 8.96 4.32
N GLY A 33 -27.84 9.54 3.93
CA GLY A 33 -26.74 9.87 4.84
C GLY A 33 -25.80 8.70 5.16
N LEU A 34 -26.18 7.46 4.89
CA LEU A 34 -25.32 6.30 5.10
C LEU A 34 -24.43 6.04 3.88
N TYR A 35 -23.14 6.11 4.09
CA TYR A 35 -22.10 5.79 3.09
C TYR A 35 -20.87 5.18 3.76
N GLY A 36 -20.06 4.49 2.97
CA GLY A 36 -18.77 3.99 3.41
C GLY A 36 -17.61 4.52 2.57
N LEU A 37 -16.43 4.52 3.18
CA LEU A 37 -15.18 4.91 2.55
C LEU A 37 -14.21 3.74 2.56
N GLY A 38 -13.48 3.57 1.46
CA GLY A 38 -12.39 2.61 1.32
C GLY A 38 -11.26 3.18 0.48
N CYS A 39 -10.13 2.49 0.48
CA CYS A 39 -8.95 2.88 -0.27
C CYS A 39 -8.59 1.78 -1.28
N ALA A 40 -8.57 2.14 -2.56
CA ALA A 40 -8.21 1.25 -3.67
C ALA A 40 -6.84 1.61 -4.27
N THR A 41 -5.96 2.20 -3.48
CA THR A 41 -4.76 2.83 -4.01
C THR A 41 -3.73 1.83 -4.53
N PHE A 42 -3.43 1.90 -5.82
CA PHE A 42 -2.20 1.44 -6.42
C PHE A 42 -1.53 2.64 -7.10
N THR A 43 -0.64 3.30 -6.39
CA THR A 43 -0.07 4.61 -6.74
C THR A 43 0.50 4.67 -8.16
N GLN A 44 1.17 3.60 -8.62
CA GLN A 44 1.82 3.53 -9.93
C GLN A 44 0.83 3.30 -11.07
N ARG A 45 -0.38 2.80 -10.80
CA ARG A 45 -1.41 2.46 -11.81
C ARG A 45 -2.80 2.90 -11.39
N PHE A 46 -2.92 4.02 -10.69
CA PHE A 46 -4.18 4.51 -10.11
C PHE A 46 -5.28 4.73 -11.15
N HIS A 47 -4.96 5.14 -12.37
CA HIS A 47 -5.94 5.26 -13.45
C HIS A 47 -6.51 3.90 -13.89
N ALA A 48 -5.70 2.85 -13.89
CA ALA A 48 -6.18 1.50 -14.21
C ALA A 48 -7.14 0.99 -13.12
N VAL A 49 -6.83 1.24 -11.84
CA VAL A 49 -7.72 0.91 -10.71
C VAL A 49 -9.03 1.71 -10.80
N HIS A 50 -8.95 3.01 -11.06
CA HIS A 50 -10.12 3.86 -11.27
C HIS A 50 -11.01 3.30 -12.39
N ALA A 51 -10.43 2.98 -13.54
CA ALA A 51 -11.18 2.41 -14.66
C ALA A 51 -11.81 1.05 -14.32
N ALA A 52 -11.09 0.19 -13.61
CA ALA A 52 -11.62 -1.10 -13.15
C ALA A 52 -12.84 -0.94 -12.24
N ILE A 53 -12.82 0.04 -11.34
CA ILE A 53 -13.96 0.33 -10.48
C ILE A 53 -15.12 0.92 -11.29
N GLU A 54 -14.90 2.01 -12.00
CA GLU A 54 -15.98 2.76 -12.66
C GLU A 54 -16.66 1.98 -13.79
N LYS A 55 -15.88 1.20 -14.55
CA LYS A 55 -16.39 0.52 -15.75
C LYS A 55 -16.86 -0.91 -15.51
N HIS A 56 -16.36 -1.57 -14.46
CA HIS A 56 -16.65 -2.99 -14.22
C HIS A 56 -17.27 -3.24 -12.84
N LEU A 57 -16.65 -2.79 -11.75
CA LEU A 57 -17.16 -3.12 -10.40
C LEU A 57 -18.37 -2.28 -10.00
N LYS A 58 -18.44 -1.01 -10.38
CA LYS A 58 -19.59 -0.14 -10.07
C LYS A 58 -20.89 -0.67 -10.67
N PRO A 59 -21.00 -0.97 -11.98
CA PRO A 59 -22.24 -1.56 -12.53
C PRO A 59 -22.60 -2.89 -11.88
N PHE A 60 -21.59 -3.69 -11.51
CA PHE A 60 -21.77 -4.95 -10.82
C PHE A 60 -22.26 -4.77 -9.37
N ALA A 61 -21.82 -3.73 -8.67
CA ALA A 61 -22.14 -3.48 -7.25
C ALA A 61 -23.54 -2.88 -7.04
N ILE A 62 -24.01 -2.03 -7.94
CA ILE A 62 -25.29 -1.31 -7.78
C ILE A 62 -26.44 -2.29 -7.59
N GLY A 63 -27.28 -1.99 -6.57
CA GLY A 63 -28.45 -2.79 -6.22
C GLY A 63 -28.17 -3.95 -5.24
N ARG A 64 -26.91 -4.29 -4.98
CA ARG A 64 -26.56 -5.35 -4.03
C ARG A 64 -26.75 -4.90 -2.59
N ASP A 65 -27.07 -5.86 -1.74
CA ASP A 65 -27.24 -5.66 -0.30
C ASP A 65 -25.87 -5.37 0.36
N VAL A 66 -25.77 -4.25 1.08
CA VAL A 66 -24.52 -3.82 1.75
C VAL A 66 -24.08 -4.73 2.88
N SER A 67 -24.98 -5.56 3.42
CA SER A 67 -24.67 -6.49 4.51
C SER A 67 -23.96 -7.76 4.04
N ARG A 68 -24.01 -8.08 2.74
CA ARG A 68 -23.47 -9.30 2.14
C ARG A 68 -22.03 -9.10 1.63
N ILE A 69 -21.15 -8.70 2.54
CA ILE A 69 -19.77 -8.30 2.20
C ILE A 69 -18.98 -9.46 1.60
N GLU A 70 -18.99 -10.63 2.24
CA GLU A 70 -18.27 -11.81 1.78
C GLU A 70 -18.79 -12.30 0.42
N GLU A 71 -20.11 -12.29 0.22
CA GLU A 71 -20.68 -12.62 -1.08
C GLU A 71 -20.21 -11.64 -2.16
N PHE A 72 -20.22 -10.35 -1.84
CA PHE A 72 -19.72 -9.32 -2.77
C PHE A 72 -18.26 -9.59 -3.16
N TRP A 73 -17.40 -9.82 -2.16
CA TRP A 73 -15.98 -10.08 -2.40
C TRP A 73 -15.76 -11.30 -3.30
N GLN A 74 -16.39 -12.44 -2.97
CA GLN A 74 -16.28 -13.67 -3.73
C GLN A 74 -16.76 -13.49 -5.17
N MET A 75 -17.93 -12.89 -5.35
CA MET A 75 -18.50 -12.64 -6.66
C MET A 75 -17.68 -11.65 -7.50
N ALA A 76 -17.18 -10.57 -6.90
CA ALA A 76 -16.34 -9.60 -7.57
C ALA A 76 -14.99 -10.22 -7.99
N HIS A 77 -14.42 -11.11 -7.16
CA HIS A 77 -13.20 -11.83 -7.48
C HIS A 77 -13.36 -12.78 -8.66
N VAL A 78 -14.50 -13.48 -8.73
CA VAL A 78 -14.80 -14.41 -9.85
C VAL A 78 -15.19 -13.66 -11.12
N HIS A 79 -15.86 -12.51 -10.99
CA HIS A 79 -16.38 -11.70 -12.11
C HIS A 79 -15.32 -11.31 -13.14
N GLY A 80 -14.08 -11.11 -12.72
CA GLY A 80 -12.97 -10.73 -13.59
C GLY A 80 -12.44 -11.84 -14.50
N TYR A 81 -12.91 -13.07 -14.37
CA TYR A 81 -12.47 -14.30 -15.04
C TYR A 81 -10.98 -14.62 -14.78
N TRP A 82 -10.03 -13.85 -15.31
CA TRP A 82 -8.62 -13.88 -14.91
C TRP A 82 -8.42 -13.00 -13.67
N ARG A 83 -8.15 -13.67 -12.57
CA ARG A 83 -8.15 -13.07 -11.23
C ARG A 83 -6.76 -12.62 -10.83
N ASN A 84 -6.72 -11.93 -9.69
CA ASN A 84 -5.50 -11.46 -9.04
C ASN A 84 -4.83 -10.27 -9.74
N GLY A 85 -3.68 -9.95 -9.24
CA GLY A 85 -2.92 -8.78 -9.63
C GLY A 85 -3.35 -7.49 -8.91
N PRO A 86 -2.42 -6.52 -8.82
CA PRO A 86 -2.61 -5.36 -7.96
C PRO A 86 -3.74 -4.43 -8.42
N VAL A 87 -4.03 -4.36 -9.72
CA VAL A 87 -5.12 -3.50 -10.21
C VAL A 87 -6.48 -4.03 -9.77
N LEU A 88 -6.77 -5.32 -10.04
CA LEU A 88 -8.06 -5.91 -9.72
C LEU A 88 -8.26 -6.08 -8.20
N ASN A 89 -7.23 -6.53 -7.49
CA ASN A 89 -7.33 -6.72 -6.05
C ASN A 89 -7.51 -5.39 -5.31
N ASN A 90 -6.80 -4.32 -5.69
CA ASN A 90 -7.02 -3.00 -5.09
C ASN A 90 -8.42 -2.46 -5.42
N ALA A 91 -8.92 -2.67 -6.64
CA ALA A 91 -10.25 -2.22 -7.02
C ALA A 91 -11.35 -2.89 -6.16
N ILE A 92 -11.28 -4.19 -5.95
CA ILE A 92 -12.21 -4.94 -5.07
C ILE A 92 -12.05 -4.47 -3.63
N SER A 93 -10.80 -4.39 -3.13
CA SER A 93 -10.48 -3.98 -1.76
C SER A 93 -11.08 -2.62 -1.39
N GLY A 94 -11.07 -1.65 -2.31
CA GLY A 94 -11.65 -0.33 -2.03
C GLY A 94 -13.16 -0.37 -1.77
N ILE A 95 -13.91 -1.21 -2.49
CA ILE A 95 -15.34 -1.39 -2.25
C ILE A 95 -15.56 -2.21 -0.98
N ASP A 96 -14.80 -3.29 -0.79
CA ASP A 96 -14.87 -4.14 0.39
C ASP A 96 -14.67 -3.34 1.69
N GLN A 97 -13.61 -2.53 1.78
CA GLN A 97 -13.37 -1.65 2.92
C GLN A 97 -14.54 -0.69 3.15
N ALA A 98 -15.11 -0.13 2.08
CA ALA A 98 -16.26 0.77 2.19
C ALA A 98 -17.52 0.04 2.71
N LEU A 99 -17.72 -1.23 2.37
CA LEU A 99 -18.81 -2.04 2.90
C LEU A 99 -18.60 -2.36 4.39
N TRP A 100 -17.37 -2.64 4.82
CA TRP A 100 -17.04 -2.80 6.24
C TRP A 100 -17.24 -1.50 7.03
N ASP A 101 -16.91 -0.34 6.47
CA ASP A 101 -17.19 0.98 7.07
C ASP A 101 -18.68 1.22 7.22
N ILE A 102 -19.50 0.86 6.21
CA ILE A 102 -20.96 0.89 6.32
C ILE A 102 -21.45 -0.01 7.45
N LYS A 103 -20.93 -1.24 7.52
CA LYS A 103 -21.34 -2.21 8.57
C LYS A 103 -21.02 -1.68 9.96
N GLY A 104 -19.84 -1.09 10.14
CA GLY A 104 -19.46 -0.45 11.40
C GLY A 104 -20.42 0.69 11.79
N LYS A 105 -20.75 1.57 10.84
CA LYS A 105 -21.72 2.66 11.05
C LYS A 105 -23.11 2.15 11.39
N MET A 106 -23.60 1.12 10.71
CA MET A 106 -24.89 0.49 11.01
C MET A 106 -24.92 -0.15 12.41
N ALA A 107 -23.79 -0.72 12.85
CA ALA A 107 -23.63 -1.32 14.17
C ALA A 107 -23.30 -0.30 15.28
N ASN A 108 -23.08 0.97 14.92
CA ASN A 108 -22.55 2.03 15.80
C ASN A 108 -21.27 1.60 16.54
N MET A 109 -20.37 0.93 15.81
CA MET A 109 -19.10 0.46 16.36
C MET A 109 -17.96 0.59 15.32
N PRO A 110 -16.73 0.86 15.75
CA PRO A 110 -15.61 0.92 14.84
C PRO A 110 -15.31 -0.47 14.25
N VAL A 111 -14.75 -0.49 13.05
CA VAL A 111 -14.48 -1.75 12.34
C VAL A 111 -13.57 -2.69 13.13
N TYR A 112 -12.59 -2.17 13.89
CA TYR A 112 -11.71 -3.03 14.69
C TYR A 112 -12.48 -3.80 15.78
N ASP A 113 -13.58 -3.28 16.33
CA ASP A 113 -14.43 -4.00 17.28
C ASP A 113 -15.22 -5.12 16.60
N LEU A 114 -15.65 -4.90 15.35
CA LEU A 114 -16.25 -5.97 14.54
C LEU A 114 -15.26 -7.12 14.23
N LEU A 115 -13.95 -6.82 14.23
CA LEU A 115 -12.88 -7.78 13.95
C LEU A 115 -12.28 -8.42 15.20
N GLY A 116 -12.86 -8.20 16.39
CA GLY A 116 -12.43 -8.83 17.63
C GLY A 116 -11.91 -7.88 18.70
N GLY A 117 -11.91 -6.59 18.45
CA GLY A 117 -11.58 -5.57 19.44
C GLY A 117 -10.12 -5.09 19.42
N LYS A 118 -9.89 -4.13 20.29
CA LYS A 118 -8.62 -3.44 20.41
C LYS A 118 -7.61 -4.25 21.22
N CYS A 119 -6.43 -4.48 20.68
CA CYS A 119 -5.35 -5.19 21.37
C CYS A 119 -4.28 -4.24 21.94
N ARG A 120 -4.28 -2.96 21.56
CA ARG A 120 -3.32 -1.93 22.03
C ARG A 120 -3.85 -0.53 21.77
N GLU A 121 -3.34 0.45 22.49
CA GLU A 121 -3.76 1.85 22.31
C GLU A 121 -3.10 2.54 21.11
N GLY A 122 -1.91 2.10 20.72
CA GLY A 122 -1.19 2.63 19.56
C GLY A 122 -0.37 1.55 18.87
N ALA A 123 -0.09 1.75 17.60
CA ALA A 123 0.83 0.92 16.82
C ALA A 123 2.20 1.60 16.74
N ALA A 124 3.27 0.84 16.93
CA ALA A 124 4.60 1.31 16.63
C ALA A 124 4.71 1.61 15.12
N VAL A 125 5.34 2.72 14.81
CA VAL A 125 5.55 3.16 13.41
C VAL A 125 7.03 3.17 13.07
N TYR A 126 7.35 3.00 11.80
CA TYR A 126 8.69 3.22 11.29
C TYR A 126 8.76 4.43 10.38
N ARG A 127 9.94 4.99 10.22
CA ARG A 127 10.22 6.13 9.31
C ARG A 127 11.17 5.71 8.19
N HIS A 128 11.08 6.38 7.07
CA HIS A 128 11.91 6.10 5.89
C HIS A 128 13.11 7.04 5.81
N ALA A 129 14.31 6.50 6.02
CA ALA A 129 15.57 7.18 5.78
C ALA A 129 16.11 6.77 4.40
N SER A 130 16.00 7.66 3.43
CA SER A 130 16.48 7.42 2.05
C SER A 130 17.47 8.50 1.65
N GLY A 131 18.52 8.14 0.92
CA GLY A 131 19.53 9.08 0.44
C GLY A 131 20.28 8.53 -0.76
N PRO A 132 21.07 9.38 -1.45
CA PRO A 132 21.93 8.94 -2.56
C PRO A 132 23.19 8.20 -2.09
N THR A 133 23.63 8.41 -0.86
CA THR A 133 24.83 7.83 -0.26
C THR A 133 24.55 7.26 1.13
N PRO A 134 25.38 6.35 1.66
CA PRO A 134 25.27 5.83 3.02
C PRO A 134 25.25 6.95 4.08
N GLU A 135 26.08 8.00 3.91
CA GLU A 135 26.19 9.14 4.83
C GLU A 135 24.85 9.91 4.87
N ALA A 136 24.25 10.19 3.72
CA ALA A 136 22.97 10.88 3.62
C ALA A 136 21.82 10.05 4.22
N VAL A 137 21.89 8.73 4.18
CA VAL A 137 20.96 7.84 4.86
C VAL A 137 21.18 7.90 6.37
N LEU A 138 22.43 7.82 6.83
CA LEU A 138 22.80 7.89 8.24
C LEU A 138 22.33 9.20 8.88
N GLU A 139 22.55 10.34 8.24
CA GLU A 139 22.09 11.65 8.73
C GLU A 139 20.58 11.65 9.03
N LYS A 140 19.78 11.08 8.12
CA LYS A 140 18.33 10.96 8.33
C LYS A 140 17.98 9.97 9.44
N VAL A 141 18.72 8.87 9.58
CA VAL A 141 18.53 7.92 10.68
C VAL A 141 18.77 8.61 12.01
N GLN A 142 19.89 9.32 12.15
CA GLN A 142 20.24 10.05 13.38
C GLN A 142 19.16 11.08 13.75
N LYS A 143 18.68 11.86 12.77
CA LYS A 143 17.58 12.79 12.95
C LYS A 143 16.28 12.14 13.44
N PHE A 144 15.96 10.93 12.96
CA PHE A 144 14.79 10.18 13.45
C PHE A 144 15.01 9.60 14.83
N VAL A 145 16.22 9.14 15.14
CA VAL A 145 16.59 8.69 16.50
C VAL A 145 16.45 9.82 17.52
N GLU A 146 16.89 11.03 17.17
CA GLU A 146 16.71 12.24 17.99
C GLU A 146 15.23 12.56 18.26
N GLN A 147 14.34 12.23 17.32
CA GLN A 147 12.89 12.36 17.46
C GLN A 147 12.23 11.20 18.24
N GLY A 148 13.02 10.27 18.78
CA GLY A 148 12.53 9.10 19.52
C GLY A 148 12.06 7.93 18.67
N VAL A 149 12.26 7.97 17.34
CA VAL A 149 11.90 6.87 16.46
C VAL A 149 12.95 5.78 16.54
N ARG A 150 12.53 4.52 16.79
CA ARG A 150 13.43 3.37 16.94
C ARG A 150 13.37 2.38 15.80
N HIS A 151 12.34 2.41 14.97
CA HIS A 151 12.20 1.55 13.80
C HIS A 151 12.39 2.38 12.53
N ILE A 152 13.47 2.13 11.81
CA ILE A 152 13.85 2.98 10.67
C ILE A 152 14.15 2.12 9.45
N ARG A 153 13.43 2.37 8.37
CA ARG A 153 13.69 1.74 7.09
C ARG A 153 14.75 2.52 6.33
N VAL A 154 15.85 1.87 6.06
CA VAL A 154 17.00 2.45 5.36
C VAL A 154 17.03 2.02 3.90
N GLN A 155 17.32 2.98 3.00
CA GLN A 155 17.35 2.70 1.57
C GLN A 155 18.18 3.71 0.78
N MET A 156 18.99 3.23 -0.16
CA MET A 156 19.60 4.07 -1.19
C MET A 156 18.84 3.90 -2.51
N GLY A 157 18.55 5.04 -3.15
CA GLY A 157 17.82 5.09 -4.41
C GLY A 157 16.31 5.06 -4.25
N GLY A 158 15.59 5.12 -5.36
CA GLY A 158 14.13 5.17 -5.39
C GLY A 158 13.49 3.79 -5.54
N TYR A 159 12.18 3.78 -5.55
CA TYR A 159 11.33 2.60 -5.69
C TYR A 159 10.98 2.28 -7.14
N GLY A 160 10.60 1.02 -7.38
CA GLY A 160 9.80 0.64 -8.55
C GLY A 160 10.45 0.95 -9.89
N GLY A 161 11.73 0.78 -10.03
CA GLY A 161 12.39 1.00 -11.30
C GLY A 161 12.48 2.48 -11.76
N GLN A 162 12.02 3.43 -10.97
CA GLN A 162 12.13 4.86 -11.27
C GLN A 162 13.48 5.46 -10.83
N ALA A 163 14.31 4.67 -10.16
CA ALA A 163 15.56 5.16 -9.65
C ALA A 163 16.69 5.01 -10.67
N ASP A 164 17.15 6.11 -11.16
CA ASP A 164 18.43 6.23 -11.89
C ASP A 164 19.67 6.08 -10.98
N SER A 165 19.51 5.46 -9.82
CA SER A 165 20.54 5.39 -8.79
C SER A 165 21.60 4.31 -9.00
N LEU A 166 21.37 3.39 -9.92
CA LEU A 166 22.37 2.38 -10.29
C LEU A 166 23.21 2.81 -11.49
N PRO A 167 24.52 2.57 -11.47
CA PRO A 167 25.36 2.79 -12.64
C PRO A 167 24.83 2.03 -13.85
N LYS A 168 24.70 2.73 -14.97
CA LYS A 168 24.29 2.16 -16.24
C LYS A 168 25.50 1.95 -17.14
N PRO A 169 25.48 0.94 -18.01
CA PRO A 169 26.46 0.84 -19.09
C PRO A 169 26.40 2.07 -20.00
N GLU A 170 27.54 2.41 -20.61
CA GLU A 170 27.58 3.43 -21.65
C GLU A 170 26.58 3.09 -22.78
N GLY A 171 25.85 4.08 -23.25
CA GLY A 171 24.82 3.90 -24.28
C GLY A 171 23.50 3.27 -23.82
N ALA A 172 23.33 2.96 -22.54
CA ALA A 172 22.07 2.44 -22.04
C ALA A 172 20.94 3.48 -22.19
N PRO A 173 19.71 3.06 -22.54
CA PRO A 173 18.56 3.95 -22.65
C PRO A 173 18.26 4.70 -21.35
N ALA A 174 17.61 5.85 -21.46
CA ALA A 174 17.09 6.56 -20.31
C ALA A 174 16.07 5.69 -19.53
N GLY A 175 15.95 5.95 -18.23
CA GLY A 175 15.01 5.23 -17.35
C GLY A 175 15.69 4.24 -16.41
N ALA A 176 14.91 3.37 -15.81
CA ALA A 176 15.38 2.41 -14.83
C ALA A 176 16.29 1.34 -15.44
N TYR A 177 17.30 0.96 -14.68
CA TYR A 177 18.22 -0.11 -15.05
C TYR A 177 18.18 -1.22 -13.98
N TYR A 178 17.96 -2.46 -14.41
CA TYR A 178 17.90 -3.62 -13.54
C TYR A 178 19.26 -4.28 -13.42
N ASN A 179 19.93 -4.09 -12.28
CA ASN A 179 21.19 -4.73 -11.94
C ASN A 179 21.16 -5.23 -10.49
N PRO A 180 20.66 -6.46 -10.25
CA PRO A 180 20.47 -7.00 -8.89
C PRO A 180 21.79 -7.18 -8.14
N ARG A 181 22.89 -7.48 -8.82
CA ARG A 181 24.21 -7.66 -8.18
C ARG A 181 24.76 -6.35 -7.65
N GLU A 182 24.66 -5.28 -8.43
CA GLU A 182 25.11 -3.95 -8.01
C GLU A 182 24.20 -3.40 -6.91
N TYR A 183 22.87 -3.59 -7.03
CA TYR A 183 21.92 -3.28 -5.98
C TYR A 183 22.34 -3.94 -4.67
N THR A 184 22.52 -5.26 -4.65
CA THR A 184 22.93 -6.03 -3.45
C THR A 184 24.20 -5.45 -2.82
N ARG A 185 25.27 -5.27 -3.58
CA ARG A 185 26.55 -4.75 -3.06
C ARG A 185 26.38 -3.37 -2.40
N ARG A 186 25.64 -2.48 -3.03
CA ARG A 186 25.45 -1.11 -2.53
C ARG A 186 24.58 -1.08 -1.28
N GLN A 187 23.50 -1.86 -1.26
CA GLN A 187 22.60 -1.88 -0.10
C GLN A 187 23.28 -2.52 1.12
N LEU A 188 24.00 -3.61 0.95
CA LEU A 188 24.77 -4.23 2.05
C LEU A 188 25.79 -3.26 2.65
N LYS A 189 26.56 -2.57 1.83
CA LYS A 189 27.51 -1.53 2.30
C LYS A 189 26.82 -0.41 3.06
N MET A 190 25.65 0.03 2.60
CA MET A 190 24.88 1.06 3.28
C MET A 190 24.34 0.57 4.61
N ILE A 191 23.78 -0.65 4.67
CA ILE A 191 23.24 -1.22 5.90
C ILE A 191 24.35 -1.38 6.95
N ASP A 192 25.48 -1.94 6.56
CA ASP A 192 26.67 -2.12 7.40
C ASP A 192 27.20 -0.78 7.92
N TYR A 193 27.33 0.21 7.04
CA TYR A 193 27.72 1.55 7.41
C TYR A 193 26.76 2.20 8.43
N VAL A 194 25.46 2.14 8.19
CA VAL A 194 24.46 2.70 9.10
C VAL A 194 24.49 1.95 10.44
N ARG A 195 24.50 0.61 10.42
CA ARG A 195 24.52 -0.22 11.64
C ARG A 195 25.73 0.10 12.52
N SER A 196 26.90 0.24 11.93
CA SER A 196 28.14 0.55 12.68
C SER A 196 28.11 1.91 13.41
N HIS A 197 27.21 2.83 13.02
CA HIS A 197 27.09 4.16 13.61
C HIS A 197 25.92 4.30 14.59
N VAL A 198 24.87 3.47 14.50
CA VAL A 198 23.67 3.63 15.33
C VAL A 198 23.52 2.56 16.42
N GLY A 199 24.37 1.52 16.40
CA GLY A 199 24.33 0.44 17.38
C GLY A 199 23.09 -0.47 17.25
N GLU A 200 22.89 -1.32 18.25
CA GLU A 200 21.83 -2.36 18.24
C GLU A 200 20.46 -1.85 18.74
N GLU A 201 20.42 -0.67 19.36
CA GLU A 201 19.18 -0.09 19.93
C GLU A 201 18.20 0.43 18.88
N VAL A 202 18.62 0.52 17.63
CA VAL A 202 17.80 0.97 16.50
C VAL A 202 17.47 -0.22 15.61
N GLU A 203 16.17 -0.48 15.46
CA GLU A 203 15.67 -1.52 14.55
C GLU A 203 15.74 -1.02 13.12
N LEU A 204 16.63 -1.61 12.34
CA LEU A 204 16.79 -1.29 10.92
C LEU A 204 15.97 -2.25 10.06
N LEU A 205 15.21 -1.66 9.15
CA LEU A 205 14.47 -2.40 8.13
C LEU A 205 15.03 -2.06 6.75
N HIS A 206 15.01 -3.02 5.84
CA HIS A 206 15.28 -2.78 4.44
C HIS A 206 14.21 -3.44 3.59
N ASP A 207 13.63 -2.67 2.67
CA ASP A 207 12.62 -3.15 1.74
C ASP A 207 13.24 -3.33 0.37
N VAL A 208 13.41 -4.58 -0.01
CA VAL A 208 14.02 -4.95 -1.30
C VAL A 208 13.12 -4.58 -2.48
N HIS A 209 11.81 -4.52 -2.25
CA HIS A 209 10.80 -4.41 -3.29
C HIS A 209 11.01 -5.49 -4.37
N GLU A 210 10.79 -5.16 -5.62
CA GLU A 210 10.92 -6.07 -6.77
C GLU A 210 12.35 -6.15 -7.36
N ARG A 211 13.38 -5.79 -6.58
CA ARG A 211 14.75 -5.63 -7.06
C ARG A 211 15.56 -6.93 -7.16
N LEU A 212 15.13 -7.97 -6.44
CA LEU A 212 15.82 -9.26 -6.41
C LEU A 212 14.89 -10.40 -6.78
N GLN A 213 15.45 -11.42 -7.42
CA GLN A 213 14.77 -12.70 -7.55
C GLN A 213 14.78 -13.43 -6.20
N PRO A 214 13.83 -14.37 -5.93
CA PRO A 214 13.74 -15.05 -4.63
C PRO A 214 15.06 -15.67 -4.15
N ILE A 215 15.83 -16.29 -5.04
CA ILE A 215 17.13 -16.89 -4.69
C ILE A 215 18.18 -15.83 -4.31
N ASP A 216 18.15 -14.68 -4.97
CA ASP A 216 19.07 -13.57 -4.65
C ASP A 216 18.63 -12.86 -3.35
N ALA A 217 17.33 -12.79 -3.06
CA ALA A 217 16.82 -12.27 -1.80
C ALA A 217 17.24 -13.14 -0.61
N VAL A 218 17.25 -14.48 -0.74
CA VAL A 218 17.79 -15.39 0.27
C VAL A 218 19.29 -15.15 0.52
N ARG A 219 20.05 -14.91 -0.53
CA ARG A 219 21.49 -14.59 -0.42
C ARG A 219 21.74 -13.22 0.21
N PHE A 220 20.87 -12.27 -0.09
CA PHE A 220 20.92 -10.92 0.50
C PHE A 220 20.62 -10.92 2.00
N ALA A 221 19.74 -11.79 2.46
CA ALA A 221 19.31 -11.88 3.86
C ALA A 221 20.27 -12.68 4.76
N LYS A 222 21.25 -13.40 4.18
CA LYS A 222 22.32 -14.13 4.90
C LYS A 222 23.56 -13.29 5.13
#